data_51cb089f5bc823fea351731e76a8f83f
#
_entry.id   51cb089f5bc823fea351731e76a8f83f
#
_cell.length_a   1.000
_cell.length_b   1.000
_cell.length_c   1.000
_cell.angle_alpha   90.00
_cell.angle_beta   90.00
_cell.angle_gamma   90.00
#
_symmetry.space_group_name_H-M   'P 1'
#
loop_
_entity.id
_entity.type
_entity.pdbx_description
1 polymer ?
#
loop_
_entity_poly.entity_id
_entity_poly.type
_entity_poly.pdbx_seq_one_letter_code
_entity_poly.pdbx_strand_id
1 'polypeptide(L)'
;MKTEKIILGIDPGTTIMGFGIIKIVGKKMEFIQMNELILKKYDDHYLKLKLIFERTLELIDTYKPDEIAIEAPFLVKMYNPC
;
A
#
# COMPACT_ATOMS: atom_id res chain seq x y z
N MET A 1 -9.21 1.36 21.81
CA MET A 1 -9.83 1.59 20.49
C MET A 1 -9.13 2.72 19.78
N LYS A 2 -8.72 2.49 18.55
CA LYS A 2 -8.05 3.53 17.79
C LYS A 2 -9.04 4.54 17.26
N THR A 3 -8.73 5.83 17.43
CA THR A 3 -9.51 6.91 16.83
C THR A 3 -8.99 7.22 15.43
N GLU A 4 -7.80 6.71 15.08
CA GLU A 4 -7.18 6.87 13.78
C GLU A 4 -6.89 5.51 13.17
N LYS A 5 -7.01 5.44 11.85
CA LYS A 5 -6.67 4.23 11.10
C LYS A 5 -5.87 4.65 9.87
N ILE A 6 -4.76 3.98 9.63
CA ILE A 6 -3.95 4.19 8.44
C ILE A 6 -4.13 3.02 7.50
N ILE A 7 -4.45 3.31 6.26
CA ILE A 7 -4.69 2.30 5.24
C ILE A 7 -3.69 2.51 4.10
N LEU A 8 -3.01 1.43 3.74
CA LEU A 8 -2.19 1.40 2.54
C LEU A 8 -3.03 0.84 1.41
N GLY A 9 -3.36 1.67 0.43
CA GLY A 9 -4.10 1.23 -0.75
C GLY A 9 -3.13 0.86 -1.86
N ILE A 10 -3.40 -0.25 -2.52
CA ILE A 10 -2.58 -0.74 -3.62
C ILE A 10 -3.45 -0.94 -4.84
N ASP A 11 -3.05 -0.30 -5.93
CA ASP A 11 -3.68 -0.48 -7.24
C ASP A 11 -2.68 -1.24 -8.11
N PRO A 12 -2.79 -2.58 -8.18
CA PRO A 12 -1.80 -3.39 -8.87
C PRO A 12 -1.87 -3.25 -10.38
N GLY A 13 -0.70 -3.24 -10.99
CA GLY A 13 -0.59 -3.21 -12.44
C GLY A 13 0.78 -3.70 -12.86
N THR A 14 0.88 -4.23 -14.07
CA THR A 14 2.15 -4.72 -14.59
C THR A 14 2.96 -3.62 -15.26
N THR A 15 2.33 -2.50 -15.54
CA THR A 15 2.96 -1.35 -16.17
C THR A 15 3.24 -0.27 -15.15
N ILE A 16 2.23 0.05 -14.34
CA ILE A 16 2.32 1.04 -13.27
C ILE A 16 1.56 0.49 -12.08
N MET A 17 2.19 0.51 -10.91
CA MET A 17 1.50 0.21 -9.66
C MET A 17 1.29 1.49 -8.89
N GLY A 18 0.06 1.68 -8.41
CA GLY A 18 -0.26 2.81 -7.56
C GLY A 18 -0.28 2.40 -6.10
N PHE A 19 0.22 3.29 -5.24
CA PHE A 19 0.17 3.13 -3.79
C PHE A 19 -0.39 4.42 -3.20
N GLY A 20 -1.28 4.28 -2.25
CA GLY A 20 -1.82 5.43 -1.55
C GLY A 20 -1.83 5.20 -0.05
N ILE A 21 -1.53 6.24 0.71
CA ILE A 21 -1.63 6.19 2.16
C ILE A 21 -2.80 7.08 2.56
N ILE A 22 -3.76 6.49 3.24
CA ILE A 22 -4.98 7.17 3.66
C ILE A 22 -5.07 7.08 5.18
N LYS A 23 -5.41 8.19 5.81
CA LYS A 23 -5.64 8.25 7.24
C LYS A 23 -7.11 8.52 7.47
N ILE A 24 -7.73 7.72 8.29
CA ILE A 24 -9.13 7.91 8.68
C ILE A 24 -9.14 8.34 10.13
N VAL A 25 -9.74 9.50 10.39
CA VAL A 25 -9.90 10.04 11.73
C VAL A 25 -11.39 10.26 11.95
N GLY A 26 -12.00 9.40 12.78
CA GLY A 26 -13.43 9.42 12.96
C GLY A 26 -14.12 9.10 11.64
N LYS A 27 -14.83 10.08 11.09
CA LYS A 27 -15.53 9.95 9.81
C LYS A 27 -14.82 10.66 8.67
N LYS A 28 -13.64 11.24 8.92
CA LYS A 28 -12.90 11.98 7.93
C LYS A 28 -11.82 11.12 7.31
N MET A 29 -11.61 11.31 6.01
CA MET A 29 -10.58 10.63 5.26
C MET A 29 -9.58 11.65 4.75
N GLU A 30 -8.31 11.41 4.99
CA GLU A 30 -7.23 12.28 4.52
C GLU A 30 -6.26 11.47 3.68
N PHE A 31 -5.87 12.04 2.54
CA PHE A 31 -4.79 11.48 1.74
C PHE A 31 -3.47 11.98 2.28
N ILE A 32 -2.62 11.05 2.72
CA ILE A 32 -1.31 11.41 3.25
C ILE A 32 -0.30 11.47 2.11
N GLN A 33 -0.31 10.47 1.24
CA GLN A 33 0.66 10.40 0.16
C GLN A 33 0.17 9.46 -0.93
N MET A 34 0.55 9.75 -2.17
CA MET A 34 0.34 8.87 -3.30
C MET A 34 1.68 8.62 -3.98
N ASN A 35 1.91 7.39 -4.36
CA ASN A 35 3.14 6.95 -4.99
C ASN A 35 2.83 6.09 -6.19
N GLU A 36 3.70 6.14 -7.18
CA GLU A 36 3.62 5.25 -8.32
C GLU A 36 4.93 4.52 -8.50
N LEU A 37 4.85 3.26 -8.88
CA LEU A 37 6.02 2.46 -9.24
C LEU A 37 5.89 2.11 -10.71
N ILE A 38 6.78 2.65 -11.51
CA ILE A 38 6.74 2.44 -12.96
C ILE A 38 7.50 1.18 -13.29
N LEU A 39 6.80 0.20 -13.85
CA LEU A 39 7.33 -1.13 -14.13
C LEU A 39 7.50 -1.41 -15.62
N LYS A 40 6.94 -0.58 -16.48
CA LYS A 40 6.92 -0.84 -17.93
C LYS A 40 8.29 -0.94 -18.56
N LYS A 41 9.30 -0.35 -17.94
CA LYS A 41 10.67 -0.39 -18.47
C LYS A 41 11.41 -1.68 -18.15
N TYR A 42 10.80 -2.58 -17.39
CA TYR A 42 11.40 -3.84 -17.00
C TYR A 42 10.69 -4.99 -17.71
N ASP A 43 11.47 -5.88 -18.33
CA ASP A 43 10.92 -7.06 -18.99
C ASP A 43 10.94 -8.27 -18.06
N ASP A 44 11.86 -8.29 -17.10
CA ASP A 44 12.00 -9.40 -16.18
C ASP A 44 10.89 -9.41 -15.15
N HIS A 45 10.06 -10.44 -15.19
CA HIS A 45 8.93 -10.60 -14.28
C HIS A 45 9.38 -10.70 -12.81
N TYR A 46 10.48 -11.41 -12.57
CA TYR A 46 11.00 -11.54 -11.21
C TYR A 46 11.52 -10.23 -10.66
N LEU A 47 12.13 -9.42 -11.52
CA LEU A 47 12.59 -8.09 -11.13
C LEU A 47 11.41 -7.20 -10.76
N LYS A 48 10.33 -7.27 -11.54
CA LYS A 48 9.12 -6.51 -11.23
C LYS A 48 8.56 -6.89 -9.87
N LEU A 49 8.48 -8.20 -9.59
CA LEU A 49 8.00 -8.68 -8.29
C LEU A 49 8.88 -8.20 -7.15
N LYS A 50 10.18 -8.24 -7.37
CA LYS A 50 11.13 -7.78 -6.34
C LYS A 50 10.91 -6.30 -6.03
N LEU A 51 10.76 -5.47 -7.05
CA LEU A 51 10.57 -4.04 -6.87
C LEU A 51 9.25 -3.72 -6.17
N ILE A 52 8.18 -4.44 -6.54
CA ILE A 52 6.89 -4.29 -5.89
C ILE A 52 6.98 -4.65 -4.41
N PHE A 53 7.64 -5.77 -4.13
CA PHE A 53 7.79 -6.26 -2.76
C PHE A 53 8.59 -5.26 -1.90
N GLU A 54 9.72 -4.79 -2.43
CA GLU A 54 10.56 -3.83 -1.73
C GLU A 54 9.82 -2.53 -1.44
N ARG A 55 9.09 -2.01 -2.43
CA ARG A 55 8.34 -0.77 -2.23
C ARG A 55 7.23 -0.95 -1.20
N THR A 56 6.54 -2.08 -1.26
CA THR A 56 5.47 -2.38 -0.31
C THR A 56 6.00 -2.45 1.12
N LEU A 57 7.11 -3.16 1.31
CA LEU A 57 7.74 -3.26 2.63
C LEU A 57 8.19 -1.90 3.15
N GLU A 58 8.74 -1.07 2.27
CA GLU A 58 9.18 0.27 2.60
C GLU A 58 8.03 1.13 3.11
N LEU A 59 6.89 1.06 2.43
CA LEU A 59 5.71 1.81 2.83
C LEU A 59 5.11 1.29 4.14
N ILE A 60 5.09 -0.03 4.31
CA ILE A 60 4.63 -0.63 5.55
C ILE A 60 5.50 -0.19 6.72
N ASP A 61 6.81 -0.21 6.52
CA ASP A 61 7.75 0.18 7.57
C ASP A 61 7.64 1.66 7.92
N THR A 62 7.45 2.50 6.91
CA THR A 62 7.38 3.95 7.11
C THR A 62 6.08 4.39 7.76
N TYR A 63 4.96 3.87 7.28
CA TYR A 63 3.65 4.37 7.70
C TYR A 63 2.93 3.48 8.70
N LYS A 64 3.39 2.24 8.88
CA LYS A 64 2.78 1.31 9.84
C LYS A 64 1.25 1.21 9.66
N PRO A 65 0.78 0.86 8.45
CA PRO A 65 -0.67 0.83 8.22
C PRO A 65 -1.37 -0.24 9.05
N ASP A 66 -2.61 0.04 9.38
CA ASP A 66 -3.46 -0.91 10.11
C ASP A 66 -4.08 -1.91 9.15
N GLU A 67 -4.28 -1.51 7.90
CA GLU A 67 -4.89 -2.35 6.89
C GLU A 67 -4.25 -2.09 5.53
N ILE A 68 -4.27 -3.11 4.69
CA ILE A 68 -3.89 -3.00 3.29
C ILE A 68 -5.12 -3.28 2.45
N ALA A 69 -5.49 -2.31 1.62
CA ALA A 69 -6.61 -2.45 0.70
C ALA A 69 -6.06 -2.61 -0.71
N ILE A 70 -6.44 -3.67 -1.37
CA ILE A 70 -6.04 -3.95 -2.75
C ILE A 70 -7.26 -3.74 -3.62
N GLU A 71 -7.08 -3.19 -4.80
CA GLU A 71 -8.18 -2.82 -5.70
C GLU A 71 -9.19 -3.93 -5.93
N ALA A 72 -8.77 -5.17 -6.05
CA ALA A 72 -9.70 -6.28 -6.01
C ALA A 72 -10.33 -6.24 -4.61
N PRO A 73 -11.53 -6.80 -4.40
CA PRO A 73 -12.28 -6.59 -3.15
C PRO A 73 -11.69 -7.31 -1.95
N PHE A 74 -10.41 -7.17 -1.73
CA PHE A 74 -9.73 -7.78 -0.60
C PHE A 74 -9.20 -6.73 0.35
N LEU A 75 -9.48 -6.92 1.62
CA LEU A 75 -8.93 -6.10 2.69
C LEU A 75 -8.10 -7.02 3.58
N VAL A 76 -6.81 -6.72 3.67
CA VAL A 76 -5.90 -7.49 4.52
C VAL A 76 -5.56 -6.67 5.74
N LYS A 77 -5.90 -7.17 6.90
CA LYS A 77 -5.57 -6.51 8.15
C LYS A 77 -4.16 -6.86 8.58
N MET A 78 -3.46 -5.86 9.06
CA MET A 78 -2.13 -6.06 9.60
C MET A 78 -2.26 -6.38 11.09
N TYR A 79 -1.66 -7.49 11.50
CA TYR A 79 -1.68 -7.88 12.89
C TYR A 79 -0.31 -7.65 13.51
N ASN A 80 -0.31 -7.05 14.67
CA ASN A 80 0.88 -6.90 15.46
C ASN A 80 0.88 -8.04 16.49
N PRO A 81 1.84 -8.95 16.45
CA PRO A 81 1.83 -10.11 17.32
C PRO A 81 2.20 -9.82 18.78
N CYS A 82 2.50 -8.61 19.13
CA CYS A 82 2.82 -8.28 20.54
C CYS A 82 1.62 -8.23 21.43
#